data_e753d5dd215be8702987bb1e917e067a
#
_entry.id   e753d5dd215be8702987bb1e917e067a
#
_cell.length_a   1.000
_cell.length_b   1.000
_cell.length_c   1.000
_cell.angle_alpha   90.00
_cell.angle_beta   90.00
_cell.angle_gamma   90.00
#
_symmetry.space_group_name_H-M   'P 1'
#
loop_
_entity.id
_entity.type
_entity.pdbx_description
1 polymer ?
#
loop_
_entity_poly.entity_id
_entity_poly.type
_entity_poly.pdbx_seq_one_letter_code
_entity_poly.pdbx_strand_id
1 'polypeptide(L)'
;KENNTFIKSLVGCPLMHGTGMWLGAFLPLLLGGTAITSRNLGFDPDQLWAQVEKTSTTNIVIVGDAFAKPMLDALDRAKEANKPYDLNSVKVIISSGVMWSEEIKKGLLEHHDMQLMDTMGSTEGGMGSSVSTRDNPPKTAKFSINPGVIIIADDGEILQPGSEKIGLIGTSGLVPEGYYKDEKKSAQTFKEIDGVRYSFPGDYAKYEQDGTITLLGRGSNCINSAGEKIYPEEVEEAIKRNDEVFDCLVVGLPDEKFGQKVIAVVSLVKDADISETKLLEATREFIAGYKLPKGIIFKDVVQRAPNGKADYKWAKDIANENLM
;
A
#
# COMPACT_ATOMS: atom_id res chain seq x y z
N LYS A 1 0.35 4.57 38.38
CA LYS A 1 1.35 3.59 37.88
C LYS A 1 1.28 3.70 36.37
N GLU A 2 2.17 4.51 35.78
CA GLU A 2 2.37 4.56 34.35
C GLU A 2 2.89 3.19 33.91
N ASN A 3 2.13 2.50 33.06
CA ASN A 3 2.59 1.32 32.37
C ASN A 3 3.65 1.76 31.35
N ASN A 4 4.90 1.77 31.78
CA ASN A 4 6.06 2.04 30.95
C ASN A 4 6.30 0.79 30.08
N THR A 5 5.43 0.57 29.08
CA THR A 5 5.55 -0.55 28.15
C THR A 5 6.58 -0.15 27.10
N PHE A 6 7.83 -0.59 27.27
CA PHE A 6 8.88 -0.37 26.27
C PHE A 6 8.44 -0.90 24.90
N ILE A 7 8.60 -0.07 23.88
CA ILE A 7 8.35 -0.47 22.49
C ILE A 7 9.34 -1.56 22.09
N LYS A 8 8.82 -2.71 21.70
CA LYS A 8 9.59 -3.80 21.09
C LYS A 8 9.09 -3.97 19.67
N SER A 9 9.80 -3.39 18.73
CA SER A 9 9.42 -3.34 17.32
C SER A 9 10.07 -4.46 16.54
N LEU A 10 9.28 -5.35 15.97
CA LEU A 10 9.73 -6.37 15.03
C LEU A 10 9.66 -5.82 13.61
N VAL A 11 10.82 -5.74 12.96
CA VAL A 11 10.95 -5.26 11.58
C VAL A 11 10.65 -6.44 10.65
N GLY A 12 9.42 -6.57 10.18
CA GLY A 12 8.97 -7.63 9.28
C GLY A 12 9.34 -7.39 7.82
N CYS A 13 9.74 -6.18 7.45
CA CYS A 13 10.10 -5.79 6.09
C CYS A 13 11.58 -5.39 6.00
N PRO A 14 12.16 -5.32 4.77
CA PRO A 14 13.58 -5.02 4.61
C PRO A 14 13.99 -3.66 5.17
N LEU A 15 15.10 -3.62 5.92
CA LEU A 15 15.69 -2.38 6.47
C LEU A 15 16.19 -1.40 5.38
N MET A 16 16.44 -1.87 4.16
CA MET A 16 16.77 -1.02 3.03
C MET A 16 15.59 -0.16 2.53
N HIS A 17 14.38 -0.48 2.96
CA HIS A 17 13.18 0.30 2.67
C HIS A 17 12.90 1.31 3.80
N GLY A 18 12.40 2.52 3.43
CA GLY A 18 12.09 3.56 4.42
C GLY A 18 11.15 3.09 5.53
N THR A 19 10.14 2.28 5.22
CA THR A 19 9.24 1.68 6.22
C THR A 19 10.00 0.87 7.26
N GLY A 20 10.86 -0.05 6.83
CA GLY A 20 11.67 -0.86 7.76
C GLY A 20 12.67 -0.04 8.57
N MET A 21 13.40 0.86 7.89
CA MET A 21 14.44 1.67 8.53
C MET A 21 13.85 2.72 9.48
N TRP A 22 12.91 3.55 9.01
CA TRP A 22 12.40 4.66 9.81
C TRP A 22 11.38 4.20 10.84
N LEU A 23 10.33 3.48 10.41
CA LEU A 23 9.23 3.10 11.28
C LEU A 23 9.56 1.86 12.11
N GLY A 24 10.29 0.90 11.54
CA GLY A 24 10.62 -0.36 12.19
C GLY A 24 11.81 -0.28 13.13
N ALA A 25 12.84 0.50 12.80
CA ALA A 25 14.08 0.55 13.58
C ALA A 25 14.32 1.92 14.23
N PHE A 26 14.48 3.00 13.46
CA PHE A 26 14.94 4.27 14.04
C PHE A 26 13.92 4.88 14.99
N LEU A 27 12.64 4.94 14.64
CA LEU A 27 11.62 5.50 15.50
C LEU A 27 11.53 4.78 16.87
N PRO A 28 11.43 3.45 16.94
CA PRO A 28 11.47 2.74 18.22
C PRO A 28 12.73 3.01 19.04
N LEU A 29 13.89 3.04 18.40
CA LEU A 29 15.18 3.31 19.11
C LEU A 29 15.23 4.74 19.64
N LEU A 30 14.76 5.73 18.86
CA LEU A 30 14.70 7.14 19.31
C LEU A 30 13.75 7.33 20.51
N LEU A 31 12.72 6.48 20.61
CA LEU A 31 11.77 6.48 21.73
C LEU A 31 12.24 5.62 22.92
N GLY A 32 13.48 5.14 22.91
CA GLY A 32 14.06 4.31 23.99
C GLY A 32 13.58 2.87 23.97
N GLY A 33 12.99 2.40 22.87
CA GLY A 33 12.55 1.04 22.68
C GLY A 33 13.63 0.13 22.08
N THR A 34 13.19 -1.00 21.52
CA THR A 34 14.04 -2.03 20.93
C THR A 34 13.61 -2.31 19.49
N ALA A 35 14.56 -2.38 18.58
CA ALA A 35 14.34 -2.90 17.23
C ALA A 35 14.77 -4.38 17.18
N ILE A 36 13.85 -5.24 16.75
CA ILE A 36 14.04 -6.69 16.62
C ILE A 36 14.10 -7.01 15.12
N THR A 37 15.15 -7.70 14.69
CA THR A 37 15.34 -8.11 13.29
C THR A 37 15.42 -9.61 13.16
N SER A 38 14.94 -10.16 12.05
CA SER A 38 15.13 -11.56 11.69
C SER A 38 16.52 -11.77 11.06
N ARG A 39 17.06 -12.97 11.23
CA ARG A 39 18.29 -13.42 10.54
C ARG A 39 18.04 -13.99 9.16
N ASN A 40 16.79 -14.25 8.83
CA ASN A 40 16.42 -14.83 7.55
C ASN A 40 16.51 -13.79 6.43
N LEU A 41 16.96 -14.23 5.26
CA LEU A 41 17.04 -13.39 4.06
C LEU A 41 15.69 -13.21 3.36
N GLY A 42 14.73 -14.13 3.60
CA GLY A 42 13.37 -14.09 3.05
C GLY A 42 12.33 -13.86 4.14
N PHE A 43 11.15 -13.41 3.73
CA PHE A 43 10.01 -13.28 4.62
C PHE A 43 9.40 -14.67 4.90
N ASP A 44 9.27 -15.01 6.17
CA ASP A 44 8.66 -16.24 6.65
C ASP A 44 7.66 -15.87 7.75
N PRO A 45 6.36 -15.97 7.49
CA PRO A 45 5.31 -15.54 8.42
C PRO A 45 5.24 -16.41 9.69
N ASP A 46 5.51 -17.71 9.59
CA ASP A 46 5.48 -18.60 10.76
C ASP A 46 6.65 -18.27 11.71
N GLN A 47 7.84 -17.98 11.17
CA GLN A 47 8.97 -17.50 11.98
C GLN A 47 8.72 -16.10 12.55
N LEU A 48 8.05 -15.21 11.82
CA LEU A 48 7.67 -13.90 12.34
C LEU A 48 6.80 -14.05 13.58
N TRP A 49 5.74 -14.86 13.53
CA TRP A 49 4.85 -15.07 14.67
C TRP A 49 5.53 -15.78 15.84
N ALA A 50 6.36 -16.78 15.57
CA ALA A 50 7.17 -17.42 16.62
C ALA A 50 8.13 -16.41 17.29
N GLN A 51 8.64 -15.44 16.54
CA GLN A 51 9.49 -14.39 17.10
C GLN A 51 8.68 -13.38 17.91
N VAL A 52 7.45 -13.07 17.51
CA VAL A 52 6.51 -12.25 18.29
C VAL A 52 6.30 -12.83 19.67
N GLU A 53 5.96 -14.12 19.77
CA GLU A 53 5.80 -14.83 21.04
C GLU A 53 7.09 -14.77 21.88
N LYS A 54 8.20 -15.20 21.28
CA LYS A 54 9.50 -15.31 21.97
C LYS A 54 9.98 -14.00 22.58
N THR A 55 9.74 -12.87 21.90
CA THR A 55 10.26 -11.56 22.31
C THR A 55 9.24 -10.71 23.03
N SER A 56 7.98 -11.14 23.09
CA SER A 56 6.83 -10.33 23.52
C SER A 56 6.81 -9.00 22.76
N THR A 57 6.85 -9.10 21.43
CA THR A 57 6.83 -7.97 20.50
C THR A 57 5.56 -7.14 20.69
N THR A 58 5.71 -5.81 20.74
CA THR A 58 4.56 -4.90 20.88
C THR A 58 4.15 -4.25 19.55
N ASN A 59 5.10 -4.06 18.65
CA ASN A 59 4.91 -3.40 17.36
C ASN A 59 5.48 -4.28 16.24
N ILE A 60 4.74 -4.43 15.15
CA ILE A 60 5.20 -5.12 13.93
C ILE A 60 5.17 -4.11 12.79
N VAL A 61 6.21 -4.08 11.95
CA VAL A 61 6.28 -3.16 10.81
C VAL A 61 6.40 -3.94 9.51
N ILE A 62 5.47 -3.68 8.57
CA ILE A 62 5.31 -4.42 7.31
C ILE A 62 5.13 -3.48 6.11
N VAL A 63 4.96 -4.04 4.92
CA VAL A 63 4.68 -3.31 3.67
C VAL A 63 3.47 -3.94 2.97
N GLY A 64 2.27 -3.48 3.34
CA GLY A 64 1.00 -3.85 2.71
C GLY A 64 0.68 -5.33 2.67
N ASP A 65 -0.19 -5.70 1.73
CA ASP A 65 -0.70 -7.06 1.59
C ASP A 65 0.38 -8.09 1.26
N ALA A 66 1.46 -7.69 0.62
CA ALA A 66 2.58 -8.59 0.31
C ALA A 66 3.17 -9.27 1.56
N PHE A 67 3.03 -8.65 2.73
CA PHE A 67 3.42 -9.19 4.03
C PHE A 67 2.21 -9.62 4.86
N ALA A 68 1.16 -8.80 4.87
CA ALA A 68 0.01 -9.02 5.73
C ALA A 68 -0.80 -10.26 5.36
N LYS A 69 -0.97 -10.56 4.06
CA LYS A 69 -1.72 -11.74 3.61
C LYS A 69 -1.04 -13.04 4.05
N PRO A 70 0.25 -13.30 3.78
CA PRO A 70 0.93 -14.47 4.32
C PRO A 70 0.92 -14.55 5.87
N MET A 71 0.95 -13.39 6.57
CA MET A 71 0.84 -13.34 8.02
C MET A 71 -0.54 -13.83 8.48
N LEU A 72 -1.62 -13.39 7.83
CA LEU A 72 -2.98 -13.84 8.12
C LEU A 72 -3.12 -15.33 7.85
N ASP A 73 -2.69 -15.82 6.69
CA ASP A 73 -2.72 -17.25 6.33
C ASP A 73 -1.99 -18.12 7.36
N ALA A 74 -0.88 -17.63 7.94
CA ALA A 74 -0.16 -18.35 8.98
C ALA A 74 -0.96 -18.41 10.30
N LEU A 75 -1.67 -17.34 10.67
CA LEU A 75 -2.56 -17.33 11.84
C LEU A 75 -3.72 -18.30 11.68
N ASP A 76 -4.34 -18.32 10.49
CA ASP A 76 -5.45 -19.23 10.17
C ASP A 76 -5.00 -20.69 10.26
N ARG A 77 -3.89 -21.06 9.61
CA ARG A 77 -3.31 -22.41 9.69
C ARG A 77 -3.00 -22.82 11.13
N ALA A 78 -2.44 -21.92 11.93
CA ALA A 78 -2.11 -22.21 13.32
C ALA A 78 -3.37 -22.44 14.18
N LYS A 79 -4.43 -21.66 13.94
CA LYS A 79 -5.75 -21.80 14.58
C LYS A 79 -6.40 -23.13 14.20
N GLU A 80 -6.42 -23.49 12.92
CA GLU A 80 -6.96 -24.77 12.41
C GLU A 80 -6.19 -25.97 12.99
N ALA A 81 -4.88 -25.86 13.15
CA ALA A 81 -4.04 -26.87 13.77
C ALA A 81 -4.19 -26.95 15.30
N ASN A 82 -5.08 -26.15 15.93
CA ASN A 82 -5.23 -26.01 17.39
C ASN A 82 -3.93 -25.62 18.11
N LYS A 83 -3.10 -24.82 17.46
CA LYS A 83 -1.83 -24.29 18.00
C LYS A 83 -1.72 -22.79 17.68
N PRO A 84 -2.67 -21.96 18.14
CA PRO A 84 -2.63 -20.52 17.84
C PRO A 84 -1.41 -19.88 18.48
N TYR A 85 -0.85 -18.87 17.79
CA TYR A 85 0.21 -18.04 18.34
C TYR A 85 -0.31 -17.15 19.47
N ASP A 86 0.53 -16.86 20.47
CA ASP A 86 0.23 -15.87 21.51
C ASP A 86 0.49 -14.44 21.00
N LEU A 87 -0.59 -13.71 20.74
CA LEU A 87 -0.55 -12.33 20.25
C LEU A 87 -0.77 -11.28 21.36
N ASN A 88 -0.89 -11.66 22.62
CA ASN A 88 -1.28 -10.76 23.72
C ASN A 88 -0.36 -9.55 23.90
N SER A 89 0.90 -9.66 23.49
CA SER A 89 1.86 -8.55 23.55
C SER A 89 1.69 -7.53 22.42
N VAL A 90 1.09 -7.93 21.29
CA VAL A 90 0.97 -7.08 20.08
C VAL A 90 -0.03 -5.96 20.34
N LYS A 91 0.41 -4.72 20.14
CA LYS A 91 -0.41 -3.52 20.29
C LYS A 91 -0.73 -2.88 18.94
N VAL A 92 0.23 -2.92 18.02
CA VAL A 92 0.07 -2.27 16.71
C VAL A 92 0.83 -3.02 15.62
N ILE A 93 0.20 -3.14 14.44
CA ILE A 93 0.90 -3.42 13.19
C ILE A 93 0.91 -2.14 12.37
N ILE A 94 2.09 -1.72 11.93
CA ILE A 94 2.30 -0.51 11.12
C ILE A 94 2.65 -0.94 9.71
N SER A 95 1.94 -0.41 8.72
CA SER A 95 2.23 -0.62 7.30
C SER A 95 2.47 0.69 6.58
N SER A 96 3.31 0.68 5.56
CA SER A 96 3.50 1.80 4.65
C SER A 96 4.09 1.34 3.31
N GLY A 97 3.84 2.13 2.27
CA GLY A 97 4.53 2.02 0.98
C GLY A 97 3.83 1.16 -0.07
N VAL A 98 2.88 0.32 0.31
CA VAL A 98 2.02 -0.46 -0.59
C VAL A 98 0.62 -0.52 0.04
N MET A 99 -0.40 -0.67 -0.80
CA MET A 99 -1.79 -0.80 -0.37
C MET A 99 -1.96 -1.96 0.62
N TRP A 100 -2.79 -1.73 1.62
CA TRP A 100 -3.18 -2.72 2.62
C TRP A 100 -4.71 -2.83 2.61
N SER A 101 -5.22 -3.95 2.15
CA SER A 101 -6.64 -4.17 1.89
C SER A 101 -7.47 -4.26 3.17
N GLU A 102 -8.74 -3.92 3.02
CA GLU A 102 -9.73 -3.97 4.10
C GLU A 102 -9.94 -5.41 4.60
N GLU A 103 -10.00 -6.36 3.68
CA GLU A 103 -10.24 -7.77 3.96
C GLU A 103 -9.13 -8.36 4.84
N ILE A 104 -7.88 -8.11 4.48
CA ILE A 104 -6.72 -8.61 5.26
C ILE A 104 -6.66 -7.95 6.64
N LYS A 105 -6.95 -6.64 6.73
CA LYS A 105 -7.04 -5.92 8.00
C LYS A 105 -8.13 -6.53 8.90
N LYS A 106 -9.31 -6.81 8.36
CA LYS A 106 -10.42 -7.47 9.10
C LYS A 106 -10.00 -8.84 9.63
N GLY A 107 -9.42 -9.68 8.77
CA GLY A 107 -8.94 -10.99 9.17
C GLY A 107 -7.95 -10.94 10.33
N LEU A 108 -6.95 -10.04 10.26
CA LEU A 108 -5.99 -9.84 11.36
C LEU A 108 -6.67 -9.42 12.67
N LEU A 109 -7.68 -8.54 12.61
CA LEU A 109 -8.44 -8.10 13.80
C LEU A 109 -9.34 -9.20 14.39
N GLU A 110 -9.74 -10.20 13.62
CA GLU A 110 -10.46 -11.38 14.13
C GLU A 110 -9.57 -12.23 15.05
N HIS A 111 -8.28 -12.33 14.75
CA HIS A 111 -7.32 -13.06 15.58
C HIS A 111 -6.96 -12.34 16.88
N HIS A 112 -6.75 -11.02 16.83
CA HIS A 112 -6.35 -10.24 18.00
C HIS A 112 -6.83 -8.80 17.91
N ASP A 113 -7.27 -8.25 19.06
CA ASP A 113 -7.63 -6.84 19.17
C ASP A 113 -6.38 -5.98 19.28
N MET A 114 -6.05 -5.28 18.20
CA MET A 114 -4.86 -4.43 18.06
C MET A 114 -5.16 -3.23 17.17
N GLN A 115 -4.24 -2.29 17.10
CA GLN A 115 -4.31 -1.21 16.13
C GLN A 115 -3.61 -1.60 14.83
N LEU A 116 -4.27 -1.37 13.71
CA LEU A 116 -3.68 -1.49 12.39
C LEU A 116 -3.48 -0.09 11.83
N MET A 117 -2.23 0.39 11.86
CA MET A 117 -1.85 1.72 11.42
C MET A 117 -1.29 1.65 10.01
N ASP A 118 -2.02 2.23 9.06
CA ASP A 118 -1.56 2.38 7.69
C ASP A 118 -1.07 3.80 7.48
N THR A 119 0.18 3.97 7.05
CA THR A 119 0.83 5.28 6.91
C THR A 119 1.16 5.56 5.45
N MET A 120 0.75 6.73 5.00
CA MET A 120 1.04 7.22 3.67
C MET A 120 2.15 8.26 3.74
N GLY A 121 3.19 8.04 2.97
CA GLY A 121 4.32 8.96 2.90
C GLY A 121 5.38 8.48 1.90
N SER A 122 6.40 9.29 1.79
CA SER A 122 7.56 9.05 0.94
C SER A 122 8.83 9.44 1.69
N THR A 123 9.99 9.28 1.07
CA THR A 123 11.26 9.79 1.61
C THR A 123 11.23 11.31 1.78
N GLU A 124 10.43 11.99 0.99
CA GLU A 124 10.30 13.44 0.94
C GLU A 124 9.37 14.01 2.01
N GLY A 125 8.55 13.17 2.65
CA GLY A 125 7.67 13.60 3.74
C GLY A 125 6.48 12.69 4.01
N GLY A 126 5.94 12.79 5.22
CA GLY A 126 4.72 12.09 5.63
C GLY A 126 3.47 12.83 5.19
N MET A 127 2.49 12.13 4.66
CA MET A 127 1.27 12.73 4.08
C MET A 127 0.04 12.46 4.91
N GLY A 128 -0.11 11.26 5.45
CA GLY A 128 -1.29 10.89 6.19
C GLY A 128 -1.21 9.51 6.83
N SER A 129 -2.25 9.17 7.56
CA SER A 129 -2.38 7.85 8.18
C SER A 129 -3.85 7.46 8.36
N SER A 130 -4.08 6.17 8.51
CA SER A 130 -5.34 5.64 9.02
C SER A 130 -5.08 4.62 10.12
N VAL A 131 -5.98 4.55 11.09
CA VAL A 131 -5.93 3.58 12.17
C VAL A 131 -7.23 2.79 12.17
N SER A 132 -7.10 1.48 12.05
CA SER A 132 -8.23 0.55 12.10
C SER A 132 -8.16 -0.29 13.37
N THR A 133 -9.30 -0.55 13.96
CA THR A 133 -9.52 -1.40 15.13
C THR A 133 -10.82 -2.15 14.93
N ARG A 134 -11.21 -3.02 15.86
CA ARG A 134 -12.55 -3.64 15.86
C ARG A 134 -13.68 -2.63 15.93
N ASP A 135 -13.49 -1.54 16.70
CA ASP A 135 -14.48 -0.46 16.85
C ASP A 135 -14.45 0.57 15.72
N ASN A 136 -13.33 0.67 15.01
CA ASN A 136 -13.15 1.55 13.85
C ASN A 136 -12.78 0.69 12.63
N PRO A 137 -13.77 0.18 11.88
CA PRO A 137 -13.54 -0.77 10.79
C PRO A 137 -12.57 -0.26 9.73
N PRO A 138 -11.71 -1.14 9.22
CA PRO A 138 -10.74 -0.77 8.18
C PRO A 138 -11.41 -0.31 6.89
N LYS A 139 -10.68 0.54 6.17
CA LYS A 139 -11.00 0.97 4.80
C LYS A 139 -9.74 0.92 3.97
N THR A 140 -9.85 0.45 2.73
CA THR A 140 -8.73 0.46 1.80
C THR A 140 -8.47 1.88 1.31
N ALA A 141 -7.21 2.27 1.19
CA ALA A 141 -6.73 3.52 0.57
C ALA A 141 -7.29 4.83 1.16
N LYS A 142 -7.98 4.79 2.29
CA LYS A 142 -8.57 5.97 2.94
C LYS A 142 -7.70 6.45 4.09
N PHE A 143 -7.30 7.75 4.04
CA PHE A 143 -6.36 8.33 5.00
C PHE A 143 -6.85 9.67 5.54
N SER A 144 -6.58 9.93 6.81
CA SER A 144 -6.58 11.28 7.37
C SER A 144 -5.27 11.95 6.99
N ILE A 145 -5.32 13.19 6.51
CA ILE A 145 -4.13 13.94 6.11
C ILE A 145 -3.42 14.59 7.29
N ASN A 146 -2.11 14.71 7.22
CA ASN A 146 -1.31 15.41 8.21
C ASN A 146 -1.50 16.94 8.08
N PRO A 147 -1.28 17.72 9.16
CA PRO A 147 -1.19 19.17 9.05
C PRO A 147 -0.15 19.59 8.00
N GLY A 148 -0.47 20.59 7.19
CA GLY A 148 0.40 21.08 6.13
C GLY A 148 0.37 20.25 4.83
N VAL A 149 -0.54 19.28 4.71
CA VAL A 149 -0.82 18.60 3.45
C VAL A 149 -1.83 19.37 2.62
N ILE A 150 -1.56 19.51 1.34
CA ILE A 150 -2.48 20.08 0.34
C ILE A 150 -2.69 19.09 -0.80
N ILE A 151 -3.79 19.27 -1.53
CA ILE A 151 -4.05 18.55 -2.77
C ILE A 151 -4.25 19.59 -3.86
N ILE A 152 -3.48 19.48 -4.94
CA ILE A 152 -3.49 20.46 -6.03
C ILE A 152 -3.92 19.79 -7.34
N ALA A 153 -4.92 20.34 -7.99
CA ALA A 153 -5.36 19.87 -9.30
C ALA A 153 -4.35 20.24 -10.41
N ASP A 154 -4.45 19.60 -11.57
CA ASP A 154 -3.57 19.84 -12.72
C ASP A 154 -3.61 21.30 -13.21
N ASP A 155 -4.72 22.02 -13.00
CA ASP A 155 -4.89 23.44 -13.33
C ASP A 155 -4.31 24.40 -12.26
N GLY A 156 -3.74 23.88 -11.18
CA GLY A 156 -3.13 24.64 -10.09
C GLY A 156 -4.07 25.02 -8.95
N GLU A 157 -5.35 24.61 -9.00
CA GLU A 157 -6.29 24.84 -7.91
C GLU A 157 -5.96 24.00 -6.68
N ILE A 158 -5.88 24.60 -5.49
CA ILE A 158 -5.80 23.88 -4.22
C ILE A 158 -7.20 23.38 -3.85
N LEU A 159 -7.37 22.08 -3.87
CA LEU A 159 -8.65 21.44 -3.67
C LEU A 159 -9.13 21.55 -2.22
N GLN A 160 -10.46 21.67 -2.07
CA GLN A 160 -11.14 21.63 -0.78
C GLN A 160 -11.83 20.28 -0.57
N PRO A 161 -12.13 19.88 0.68
CA PRO A 161 -12.92 18.67 0.96
C PRO A 161 -14.20 18.61 0.12
N GLY A 162 -14.45 17.45 -0.49
CA GLY A 162 -15.62 17.22 -1.35
C GLY A 162 -15.45 17.66 -2.80
N SER A 163 -14.26 18.10 -3.23
CA SER A 163 -14.00 18.39 -4.64
C SER A 163 -14.15 17.16 -5.51
N GLU A 164 -14.81 17.30 -6.66
CA GLU A 164 -14.90 16.23 -7.68
C GLU A 164 -13.59 16.04 -8.47
N LYS A 165 -12.67 17.02 -8.38
CA LYS A 165 -11.36 16.92 -9.04
C LYS A 165 -10.44 15.98 -8.29
N ILE A 166 -9.55 15.34 -9.04
CA ILE A 166 -8.39 14.59 -8.55
C ILE A 166 -7.20 15.51 -8.51
N GLY A 167 -6.35 15.39 -7.49
CA GLY A 167 -5.17 16.22 -7.36
C GLY A 167 -3.93 15.49 -6.86
N LEU A 168 -2.80 16.13 -7.08
CA LEU A 168 -1.48 15.73 -6.62
C LEU A 168 -1.32 16.10 -5.15
N ILE A 169 -0.87 15.17 -4.34
CA ILE A 169 -0.67 15.39 -2.89
C ILE A 169 0.68 16.06 -2.66
N GLY A 170 0.64 17.20 -1.95
CA GLY A 170 1.82 17.92 -1.48
C GLY A 170 1.88 17.97 0.04
N THR A 171 3.06 17.85 0.62
CA THR A 171 3.30 18.00 2.05
C THR A 171 4.32 19.10 2.32
N SER A 172 4.10 19.88 3.37
CA SER A 172 5.01 20.95 3.84
C SER A 172 5.60 20.63 5.20
N GLY A 173 6.38 21.55 5.74
CA GLY A 173 7.07 21.43 7.01
C GLY A 173 8.52 20.99 6.83
N LEU A 174 8.96 19.94 7.51
CA LEU A 174 10.31 19.40 7.38
C LEU A 174 10.47 18.58 6.10
N VAL A 175 10.58 19.25 4.97
CA VAL A 175 10.82 18.63 3.67
C VAL A 175 12.28 18.82 3.23
N PRO A 176 12.86 17.87 2.47
CA PRO A 176 14.24 17.98 1.97
C PRO A 176 14.47 19.23 1.12
N GLU A 177 15.70 19.71 1.09
CA GLU A 177 16.10 20.82 0.19
C GLU A 177 16.08 20.39 -1.29
N GLY A 178 16.36 19.11 -1.57
CA GLY A 178 16.36 18.58 -2.92
C GLY A 178 17.04 17.21 -3.00
N TYR A 179 17.15 16.70 -4.21
CA TYR A 179 17.93 15.49 -4.51
C TYR A 179 19.37 15.85 -4.83
N TYR A 180 20.32 15.15 -4.24
CA TYR A 180 21.74 15.40 -4.44
C TYR A 180 22.14 15.27 -5.91
N LYS A 181 22.71 16.32 -6.48
CA LYS A 181 23.13 16.41 -7.91
C LYS A 181 22.00 16.14 -8.93
N ASP A 182 20.74 16.36 -8.58
CA ASP A 182 19.60 16.24 -9.48
C ASP A 182 18.67 17.45 -9.33
N GLU A 183 19.11 18.59 -9.87
CA GLU A 183 18.37 19.85 -9.83
C GLU A 183 17.04 19.77 -10.57
N LYS A 184 17.02 19.05 -11.70
CA LYS A 184 15.81 18.89 -12.51
C LYS A 184 14.70 18.18 -11.75
N LYS A 185 15.01 17.03 -11.15
CA LYS A 185 14.05 16.30 -10.33
C LYS A 185 13.68 17.06 -9.07
N SER A 186 14.64 17.75 -8.46
CA SER A 186 14.39 18.59 -7.28
C SER A 186 13.38 19.69 -7.59
N ALA A 187 13.53 20.42 -8.70
CA ALA A 187 12.59 21.45 -9.11
C ALA A 187 11.20 20.92 -9.47
N GLN A 188 11.11 19.69 -9.96
CA GLN A 188 9.82 19.03 -10.22
C GLN A 188 9.09 18.61 -8.96
N THR A 189 9.84 18.16 -7.94
CA THR A 189 9.29 17.60 -6.71
C THR A 189 9.05 18.66 -5.63
N PHE A 190 9.99 19.60 -5.47
CA PHE A 190 9.91 20.63 -4.42
C PHE A 190 9.50 21.96 -5.03
N LYS A 191 8.33 22.47 -4.62
CA LYS A 191 7.74 23.70 -5.15
C LYS A 191 7.38 24.65 -4.02
N GLU A 192 7.44 25.92 -4.30
CA GLU A 192 6.93 26.96 -3.40
C GLU A 192 5.55 27.44 -3.87
N ILE A 193 4.58 27.44 -2.97
CA ILE A 193 3.23 27.91 -3.21
C ILE A 193 2.89 28.86 -2.05
N ASP A 194 2.55 30.10 -2.37
CA ASP A 194 2.23 31.16 -1.40
C ASP A 194 3.27 31.31 -0.28
N GLY A 195 4.56 31.23 -0.63
CA GLY A 195 5.68 31.34 0.30
C GLY A 195 5.92 30.11 1.19
N VAL A 196 5.18 29.02 0.96
CA VAL A 196 5.36 27.75 1.68
C VAL A 196 5.97 26.70 0.74
N ARG A 197 7.03 26.03 1.22
CA ARG A 197 7.70 24.99 0.47
C ARG A 197 6.99 23.65 0.67
N TYR A 198 6.64 23.00 -0.44
CA TYR A 198 6.00 21.70 -0.48
C TYR A 198 6.84 20.68 -1.23
N SER A 199 6.70 19.41 -0.83
CA SER A 199 7.16 18.24 -1.57
C SER A 199 5.98 17.55 -2.25
N PHE A 200 6.08 17.28 -3.55
CA PHE A 200 5.10 16.58 -4.38
C PHE A 200 5.72 15.31 -4.98
N PRO A 201 5.76 14.19 -4.27
CA PRO A 201 6.46 12.98 -4.75
C PRO A 201 5.75 12.23 -5.86
N GLY A 202 4.53 12.64 -6.23
CA GLY A 202 3.83 12.12 -7.39
C GLY A 202 2.60 11.26 -7.09
N ASP A 203 2.12 11.26 -5.86
CA ASP A 203 0.92 10.52 -5.44
C ASP A 203 -0.33 11.37 -5.66
N TYR A 204 -1.39 10.78 -6.24
CA TYR A 204 -2.67 11.41 -6.53
C TYR A 204 -3.78 10.91 -5.62
N ALA A 205 -4.68 11.79 -5.25
CA ALA A 205 -5.83 11.47 -4.41
C ALA A 205 -7.09 12.23 -4.81
N LYS A 206 -8.22 11.69 -4.36
CA LYS A 206 -9.50 12.38 -4.25
C LYS A 206 -9.65 12.94 -2.84
N TYR A 207 -10.12 14.20 -2.71
CA TYR A 207 -10.37 14.83 -1.42
C TYR A 207 -11.83 14.62 -1.03
N GLU A 208 -12.07 13.75 -0.07
CA GLU A 208 -13.41 13.36 0.35
C GLU A 208 -14.09 14.49 1.17
N GLN A 209 -15.42 14.46 1.20
CA GLN A 209 -16.22 15.48 1.91
C GLN A 209 -15.97 15.47 3.43
N ASP A 210 -15.59 14.32 4.01
CA ASP A 210 -15.30 14.18 5.44
C ASP A 210 -13.88 14.65 5.83
N GLY A 211 -13.14 15.25 4.91
CA GLY A 211 -11.78 15.74 5.14
C GLY A 211 -10.70 14.66 5.08
N THR A 212 -11.04 13.42 4.76
CA THR A 212 -10.08 12.37 4.44
C THR A 212 -9.75 12.39 2.97
N ILE A 213 -8.74 11.62 2.57
CA ILE A 213 -8.43 11.39 1.18
C ILE A 213 -8.58 9.92 0.82
N THR A 214 -8.93 9.66 -0.44
CA THR A 214 -8.79 8.34 -1.06
C THR A 214 -7.56 8.38 -1.97
N LEU A 215 -6.52 7.62 -1.61
CA LEU A 215 -5.30 7.49 -2.41
C LEU A 215 -5.61 6.71 -3.69
N LEU A 216 -5.24 7.26 -4.84
CA LEU A 216 -5.48 6.62 -6.14
C LEU A 216 -4.24 5.88 -6.64
N GLY A 217 -3.05 6.42 -6.40
CA GLY A 217 -1.78 5.85 -6.82
C GLY A 217 -0.81 6.88 -7.41
N ARG A 218 0.25 6.40 -8.01
CA ARG A 218 1.30 7.26 -8.59
C ARG A 218 0.98 7.69 -10.01
N GLY A 219 1.10 8.99 -10.28
CA GLY A 219 0.90 9.57 -11.60
C GLY A 219 1.85 9.00 -12.67
N SER A 220 3.05 8.55 -12.28
CA SER A 220 4.01 7.91 -13.21
C SER A 220 3.51 6.58 -13.78
N ASN A 221 2.58 5.90 -13.10
CA ASN A 221 2.01 4.62 -13.51
C ASN A 221 0.61 4.80 -14.13
N CYS A 222 0.08 6.02 -14.13
CA CYS A 222 -1.25 6.34 -14.64
C CYS A 222 -1.39 5.90 -16.10
N ILE A 223 -2.46 5.19 -16.40
CA ILE A 223 -2.82 4.70 -17.73
C ILE A 223 -3.79 5.71 -18.36
N ASN A 224 -3.42 6.24 -19.52
CA ASN A 224 -4.27 7.16 -20.26
C ASN A 224 -5.07 6.39 -21.33
N SER A 225 -6.32 6.07 -21.03
CA SER A 225 -7.18 5.29 -21.92
C SER A 225 -8.37 6.14 -22.38
N ALA A 226 -8.48 6.42 -23.68
CA ALA A 226 -9.52 7.24 -24.28
C ALA A 226 -9.68 8.64 -23.63
N GLY A 227 -8.57 9.22 -23.14
CA GLY A 227 -8.59 10.52 -22.45
C GLY A 227 -8.85 10.45 -20.94
N GLU A 228 -9.19 9.29 -20.42
CA GLU A 228 -9.41 9.07 -18.98
C GLU A 228 -8.12 8.63 -18.28
N LYS A 229 -7.89 9.15 -17.06
CA LYS A 229 -6.81 8.73 -16.20
C LYS A 229 -7.24 7.53 -15.36
N ILE A 230 -6.54 6.40 -15.53
CA ILE A 230 -6.78 5.17 -14.78
C ILE A 230 -5.53 4.87 -13.94
N TYR A 231 -5.70 4.77 -12.64
CA TYR A 231 -4.63 4.43 -11.72
C TYR A 231 -4.57 2.91 -11.53
N PRO A 232 -3.43 2.26 -11.84
CA PRO A 232 -3.28 0.81 -11.71
C PRO A 232 -3.71 0.28 -10.35
N GLU A 233 -3.31 0.95 -9.28
CA GLU A 233 -3.56 0.54 -7.90
C GLU A 233 -5.06 0.46 -7.58
N GLU A 234 -5.90 1.33 -8.14
CA GLU A 234 -7.36 1.29 -7.98
C GLU A 234 -7.96 0.03 -8.64
N VAL A 235 -7.45 -0.33 -9.82
CA VAL A 235 -7.91 -1.50 -10.57
C VAL A 235 -7.42 -2.79 -9.91
N GLU A 236 -6.17 -2.80 -9.44
CA GLU A 236 -5.57 -3.92 -8.69
C GLU A 236 -6.37 -4.24 -7.43
N GLU A 237 -6.77 -3.20 -6.66
CA GLU A 237 -7.59 -3.39 -5.46
C GLU A 237 -8.97 -3.97 -5.79
N ALA A 238 -9.60 -3.50 -6.86
CA ALA A 238 -10.89 -4.04 -7.28
C ALA A 238 -10.80 -5.51 -7.69
N ILE A 239 -9.73 -5.92 -8.38
CA ILE A 239 -9.48 -7.31 -8.79
C ILE A 239 -9.21 -8.19 -7.56
N LYS A 240 -8.40 -7.72 -6.61
CA LYS A 240 -8.02 -8.45 -5.39
C LYS A 240 -9.18 -8.66 -4.39
N ARG A 241 -10.32 -7.99 -4.58
CA ARG A 241 -11.53 -8.28 -3.79
C ARG A 241 -12.14 -9.64 -4.09
N ASN A 242 -11.72 -10.29 -5.17
CA ASN A 242 -12.11 -11.66 -5.45
C ASN A 242 -11.23 -12.62 -4.65
N ASP A 243 -11.84 -13.47 -3.83
CA ASP A 243 -11.15 -14.42 -2.92
C ASP A 243 -10.25 -15.42 -3.64
N GLU A 244 -10.50 -15.68 -4.94
CA GLU A 244 -9.65 -16.55 -5.77
C GLU A 244 -8.37 -15.86 -6.25
N VAL A 245 -8.24 -14.54 -6.09
CA VAL A 245 -7.05 -13.78 -6.47
C VAL A 245 -6.05 -13.70 -5.33
N PHE A 246 -4.83 -14.17 -5.59
CA PHE A 246 -3.73 -14.03 -4.64
C PHE A 246 -3.06 -12.66 -4.76
N ASP A 247 -2.68 -12.25 -5.98
CA ASP A 247 -2.04 -10.95 -6.24
C ASP A 247 -2.30 -10.49 -7.68
N CYS A 248 -2.15 -9.17 -7.90
CA CYS A 248 -2.42 -8.55 -9.19
C CYS A 248 -1.52 -7.34 -9.42
N LEU A 249 -1.05 -7.15 -10.66
CA LEU A 249 -0.47 -5.90 -11.16
C LEU A 249 -1.17 -5.49 -12.46
N VAL A 250 -1.43 -4.19 -12.59
CA VAL A 250 -2.13 -3.61 -13.75
C VAL A 250 -1.22 -2.65 -14.51
N VAL A 251 -1.18 -2.78 -15.82
CA VAL A 251 -0.34 -1.96 -16.71
C VAL A 251 -1.10 -1.46 -17.93
N GLY A 252 -0.65 -0.35 -18.47
CA GLY A 252 -1.10 0.18 -19.75
C GLY A 252 -0.22 -0.28 -20.90
N LEU A 253 -0.82 -0.91 -21.92
CA LEU A 253 -0.15 -1.19 -23.18
C LEU A 253 -0.64 -0.24 -24.28
N PRO A 254 0.19 0.09 -25.27
CA PRO A 254 -0.25 0.87 -26.42
C PRO A 254 -1.48 0.25 -27.11
N ASP A 255 -2.41 1.09 -27.50
CA ASP A 255 -3.64 0.70 -28.22
C ASP A 255 -4.02 1.78 -29.22
N GLU A 256 -4.29 1.40 -30.47
CA GLU A 256 -4.58 2.35 -31.57
C GLU A 256 -5.87 3.13 -31.33
N LYS A 257 -6.86 2.53 -30.69
CA LYS A 257 -8.18 3.15 -30.47
C LYS A 257 -8.24 3.97 -29.19
N PHE A 258 -7.60 3.51 -28.13
CA PHE A 258 -7.71 4.11 -26.80
C PHE A 258 -6.44 4.85 -26.34
N GLY A 259 -5.38 4.87 -27.17
CA GLY A 259 -4.03 5.32 -26.79
C GLY A 259 -3.33 4.28 -25.90
N GLN A 260 -3.97 3.88 -24.81
CA GLN A 260 -3.54 2.75 -23.98
C GLN A 260 -4.74 1.87 -23.61
N LYS A 261 -4.51 0.54 -23.55
CA LYS A 261 -5.44 -0.45 -22.98
C LYS A 261 -4.94 -0.93 -21.64
N VAL A 262 -5.86 -1.14 -20.72
CA VAL A 262 -5.58 -1.67 -19.37
C VAL A 262 -5.42 -3.18 -19.45
N ILE A 263 -4.33 -3.73 -18.92
CA ILE A 263 -4.05 -5.18 -18.83
C ILE A 263 -3.72 -5.52 -17.39
N ALA A 264 -4.29 -6.62 -16.90
CA ALA A 264 -4.00 -7.16 -15.59
C ALA A 264 -3.15 -8.43 -15.70
N VAL A 265 -2.11 -8.54 -14.87
CA VAL A 265 -1.35 -9.77 -14.65
C VAL A 265 -1.73 -10.27 -13.26
N VAL A 266 -2.32 -11.46 -13.18
CA VAL A 266 -2.99 -11.97 -11.98
C VAL A 266 -2.40 -13.32 -11.59
N SER A 267 -2.16 -13.53 -10.29
CA SER A 267 -1.93 -14.85 -9.72
C SER A 267 -3.12 -15.24 -8.84
N LEU A 268 -3.49 -16.50 -8.91
CA LEU A 268 -4.61 -17.06 -8.15
C LEU A 268 -4.14 -17.69 -6.84
N VAL A 269 -5.05 -17.83 -5.89
CA VAL A 269 -4.82 -18.66 -4.72
C VAL A 269 -4.70 -20.13 -5.15
N LYS A 270 -4.09 -20.94 -4.30
CA LYS A 270 -3.89 -22.36 -4.61
C LYS A 270 -5.23 -23.06 -4.87
N ASP A 271 -5.25 -23.88 -5.94
CA ASP A 271 -6.42 -24.67 -6.36
C ASP A 271 -7.62 -23.85 -6.87
N ALA A 272 -7.47 -22.52 -7.06
CA ALA A 272 -8.48 -21.68 -7.70
C ALA A 272 -8.45 -21.80 -9.23
N ASP A 273 -9.64 -21.71 -9.85
CA ASP A 273 -9.84 -21.81 -11.31
C ASP A 273 -10.93 -20.84 -11.79
N ILE A 274 -10.64 -19.55 -11.69
CA ILE A 274 -11.54 -18.51 -12.20
C ILE A 274 -11.17 -18.13 -13.64
N SER A 275 -12.18 -18.05 -14.51
CA SER A 275 -11.96 -17.56 -15.87
C SER A 275 -11.83 -16.04 -15.91
N GLU A 276 -11.13 -15.52 -16.94
CA GLU A 276 -11.03 -14.08 -17.21
C GLU A 276 -12.39 -13.39 -17.20
N THR A 277 -13.39 -13.97 -17.89
CA THR A 277 -14.74 -13.39 -17.97
C THR A 277 -15.38 -13.23 -16.60
N LYS A 278 -15.33 -14.27 -15.77
CA LYS A 278 -15.90 -14.22 -14.41
C LYS A 278 -15.17 -13.22 -13.53
N LEU A 279 -13.84 -13.16 -13.62
CA LEU A 279 -13.08 -12.19 -12.84
C LEU A 279 -13.36 -10.75 -13.24
N LEU A 280 -13.52 -10.47 -14.55
CA LEU A 280 -13.92 -9.15 -15.04
C LEU A 280 -15.34 -8.76 -14.62
N GLU A 281 -16.28 -9.72 -14.63
CA GLU A 281 -17.66 -9.50 -14.16
C GLU A 281 -17.68 -9.15 -12.66
N ALA A 282 -16.96 -9.89 -11.83
CA ALA A 282 -16.82 -9.60 -10.40
C ALA A 282 -16.17 -8.24 -10.15
N THR A 283 -15.10 -7.93 -10.89
CA THR A 283 -14.39 -6.63 -10.76
C THR A 283 -15.29 -5.44 -11.12
N ARG A 284 -16.24 -5.63 -12.04
CA ARG A 284 -17.16 -4.57 -12.48
C ARG A 284 -18.06 -4.02 -11.38
N GLU A 285 -18.27 -4.77 -10.32
CA GLU A 285 -19.07 -4.32 -9.17
C GLU A 285 -18.36 -3.23 -8.36
N PHE A 286 -17.03 -3.12 -8.48
CA PHE A 286 -16.20 -2.25 -7.64
C PHE A 286 -15.61 -1.05 -8.37
N ILE A 287 -15.52 -1.07 -9.72
CA ILE A 287 -14.97 0.03 -10.52
C ILE A 287 -15.81 0.35 -11.76
N ALA A 288 -15.64 1.57 -12.24
CA ALA A 288 -16.31 2.02 -13.47
C ALA A 288 -15.88 1.18 -14.68
N GLY A 289 -16.82 0.88 -15.57
CA GLY A 289 -16.61 -0.02 -16.69
C GLY A 289 -15.46 0.36 -17.65
N TYR A 290 -15.15 1.65 -17.78
CA TYR A 290 -14.03 2.11 -18.61
C TYR A 290 -12.65 1.79 -18.01
N LYS A 291 -12.58 1.55 -16.69
CA LYS A 291 -11.35 1.18 -15.97
C LYS A 291 -11.07 -0.31 -16.04
N LEU A 292 -12.04 -1.14 -16.42
CA LEU A 292 -11.87 -2.59 -16.48
C LEU A 292 -10.75 -2.98 -17.43
N PRO A 293 -9.93 -3.97 -17.06
CA PRO A 293 -8.93 -4.54 -17.95
C PRO A 293 -9.57 -5.02 -19.27
N LYS A 294 -8.82 -4.87 -20.35
CA LYS A 294 -9.17 -5.40 -21.67
C LYS A 294 -8.58 -6.79 -21.91
N GLY A 295 -7.81 -7.29 -20.97
CA GLY A 295 -7.25 -8.62 -20.94
C GLY A 295 -6.67 -8.93 -19.56
N ILE A 296 -6.77 -10.19 -19.17
CA ILE A 296 -6.16 -10.74 -17.96
C ILE A 296 -5.17 -11.84 -18.35
N ILE A 297 -3.98 -11.76 -17.80
CA ILE A 297 -2.93 -12.77 -17.99
C ILE A 297 -2.72 -13.46 -16.65
N PHE A 298 -3.01 -14.74 -16.59
CA PHE A 298 -2.77 -15.55 -15.41
C PHE A 298 -1.32 -16.05 -15.36
N LYS A 299 -0.68 -15.93 -14.20
CA LYS A 299 0.67 -16.41 -13.89
C LYS A 299 0.66 -17.11 -12.52
N ASP A 300 1.54 -18.06 -12.32
CA ASP A 300 1.68 -18.75 -11.03
C ASP A 300 2.04 -17.77 -9.92
N VAL A 301 2.86 -16.77 -10.21
CA VAL A 301 3.31 -15.75 -9.25
C VAL A 301 3.38 -14.38 -9.92
N VAL A 302 2.83 -13.38 -9.26
CA VAL A 302 3.06 -11.97 -9.58
C VAL A 302 4.37 -11.54 -8.94
N GLN A 303 5.31 -11.05 -9.76
CA GLN A 303 6.62 -10.66 -9.27
C GLN A 303 6.59 -9.28 -8.60
N ARG A 304 7.18 -9.21 -7.41
CA ARG A 304 7.38 -7.96 -6.68
C ARG A 304 8.86 -7.74 -6.37
N ALA A 305 9.24 -6.49 -6.19
CA ALA A 305 10.56 -6.15 -5.69
C ALA A 305 10.79 -6.73 -4.27
N PRO A 306 12.04 -6.94 -3.82
CA PRO A 306 12.33 -7.51 -2.50
C PRO A 306 11.70 -6.76 -1.32
N ASN A 307 11.36 -5.50 -1.50
CA ASN A 307 10.66 -4.66 -0.51
C ASN A 307 9.12 -4.74 -0.60
N GLY A 308 8.56 -5.68 -1.38
CA GLY A 308 7.13 -5.87 -1.57
C GLY A 308 6.47 -4.93 -2.58
N LYS A 309 7.18 -3.92 -3.11
CA LYS A 309 6.62 -2.98 -4.08
C LYS A 309 6.36 -3.65 -5.42
N ALA A 310 5.34 -3.14 -6.14
CA ALA A 310 4.98 -3.57 -7.48
C ALA A 310 6.16 -3.46 -8.47
N ASP A 311 6.42 -4.53 -9.22
CA ASP A 311 7.34 -4.51 -10.36
C ASP A 311 6.54 -4.31 -11.66
N TYR A 312 6.12 -3.07 -11.89
CA TYR A 312 5.37 -2.70 -13.10
C TYR A 312 6.17 -2.91 -14.39
N LYS A 313 7.51 -2.93 -14.30
CA LYS A 313 8.34 -3.23 -15.48
C LYS A 313 8.16 -4.69 -15.87
N TRP A 314 8.32 -5.61 -14.92
CA TRP A 314 8.06 -7.04 -15.13
C TRP A 314 6.64 -7.28 -15.65
N ALA A 315 5.61 -6.67 -15.03
CA ALA A 315 4.22 -6.83 -15.45
C ALA A 315 4.00 -6.35 -16.89
N LYS A 316 4.65 -5.26 -17.31
CA LYS A 316 4.58 -4.73 -18.66
C LYS A 316 5.29 -5.63 -19.68
N ASP A 317 6.44 -6.20 -19.30
CA ASP A 317 7.17 -7.16 -20.15
C ASP A 317 6.32 -8.42 -20.37
N ILE A 318 5.74 -8.98 -19.31
CA ILE A 318 4.80 -10.13 -19.40
C ILE A 318 3.58 -9.79 -20.27
N ALA A 319 3.00 -8.59 -20.11
CA ALA A 319 1.83 -8.19 -20.88
C ALA A 319 2.16 -8.05 -22.38
N ASN A 320 3.32 -7.52 -22.72
CA ASN A 320 3.77 -7.42 -24.10
C ASN A 320 4.01 -8.82 -24.74
N GLU A 321 4.63 -9.75 -24.00
CA GLU A 321 4.92 -11.11 -24.51
C GLU A 321 3.66 -11.94 -24.79
N ASN A 322 2.57 -11.72 -24.07
CA ASN A 322 1.35 -12.54 -24.18
C ASN A 322 0.26 -11.93 -25.08
N LEU A 323 0.39 -10.66 -25.49
CA LEU A 323 -0.64 -9.94 -26.26
C LEU A 323 -0.14 -9.34 -27.58
N MET A 324 1.10 -9.60 -27.95
CA MET A 324 1.64 -9.45 -29.30
C MET A 324 1.57 -10.79 -30.03
#